data_5652576029e6889296bbec75605158ca
#
_entry.id   5652576029e6889296bbec75605158ca
#
_cell.length_a   1.000
_cell.length_b   1.000
_cell.length_c   1.000
_cell.angle_alpha   90.00
_cell.angle_beta   90.00
_cell.angle_gamma   90.00
#
_symmetry.space_group_name_H-M   'P 1'
#
loop_
_entity.id
_entity.type
_entity.pdbx_description
1 polymer ?
#
loop_
_entity_poly.entity_id
_entity_poly.type
_entity_poly.pdbx_seq_one_letter_code
_entity_poly.pdbx_strand_id
1 'polypeptide(L)'
;ESMLLVSEYAQKYFSNNLWETQAGKAIGKTYFSERGFTDETIKEFDLGYALEDKNAFTNEALKQGYTLEFLSQTGLTIVNEDRQIDRFRGRVLFPIKSMAGRVVGFGGRILGDNKKTAKYLNSPESEIYHKSKVLYGLYESKQAIAREDCCYLVEGYTDVIQMHQRGVKNIVSSSGTALTQDQIRLIQRLTQNIVVLFDGDAAGLRAALRGIDMILAQGMNVKVCSFPEGEDPDSFAKAHSLDEVHQFFADNAKDFIQFKASLLMEEAKDDPVKKATTIKDMVESIAKIPDAIQREVYVQSCASIMQISEDVLFSALAQKRAKGEATQRKTQQSQPQTMQVVQQATPSLTVDALYELEKQIITILMLYGNREEVFQESILQFSKESQEVEEEITAVKAKVYEKIFLDLQQDEVELANQDFKALFYILLEQFQTQGELKMDKLMPSLSPELSSLVSTILMNEEKYLLHQWDKKNIFVKQRDEQVGLMVTETILSLRKHLVNMKIESLQEEMNNPAEEHQGLLEDVMSYYQLRRLVSTKLNRVL
;
A
#
# COMPACT_ATOMS: atom_id res chain seq x y z
N GLU A 1 20.00 -1.88 10.98
CA GLU A 1 21.09 -2.17 10.04
C GLU A 1 21.82 -3.47 10.40
N SER A 2 22.18 -3.71 11.66
CA SER A 2 22.89 -4.93 12.11
C SER A 2 22.16 -6.22 11.74
N MET A 3 20.85 -6.26 11.88
CA MET A 3 20.04 -7.43 11.47
C MET A 3 20.10 -7.69 9.95
N LEU A 4 20.14 -6.65 9.14
CA LEU A 4 20.30 -6.78 7.67
C LEU A 4 21.68 -7.34 7.32
N LEU A 5 22.74 -6.86 7.98
CA LEU A 5 24.10 -7.39 7.79
C LEU A 5 24.19 -8.89 8.17
N VAL A 6 23.55 -9.28 9.26
CA VAL A 6 23.44 -10.70 9.66
C VAL A 6 22.72 -11.53 8.60
N SER A 7 21.61 -11.03 8.05
CA SER A 7 20.85 -11.73 7.02
C SER A 7 21.64 -11.86 5.71
N GLU A 8 22.36 -10.82 5.31
CA GLU A 8 23.25 -10.85 4.13
C GLU A 8 24.44 -11.80 4.32
N TYR A 9 25.01 -11.84 5.52
CA TYR A 9 26.03 -12.82 5.85
C TYR A 9 25.49 -14.24 5.79
N ALA A 10 24.30 -14.46 6.37
CA ALA A 10 23.63 -15.77 6.33
C ALA A 10 23.37 -16.24 4.89
N GLN A 11 22.91 -15.36 4.01
CA GLN A 11 22.71 -15.68 2.60
C GLN A 11 24.01 -16.16 1.95
N LYS A 12 25.12 -15.41 2.13
CA LYS A 12 26.43 -15.80 1.60
C LYS A 12 26.91 -17.13 2.17
N TYR A 13 26.75 -17.34 3.48
CA TYR A 13 27.11 -18.58 4.15
C TYR A 13 26.34 -19.78 3.59
N PHE A 14 25.03 -19.68 3.44
CA PHE A 14 24.21 -20.78 2.91
C PHE A 14 24.44 -21.02 1.43
N SER A 15 24.67 -19.98 0.64
CA SER A 15 25.07 -20.12 -0.75
C SER A 15 26.44 -20.79 -0.87
N ASN A 16 27.44 -20.39 -0.08
CA ASN A 16 28.75 -21.04 -0.04
C ASN A 16 28.64 -22.52 0.37
N ASN A 17 27.80 -22.84 1.37
CA ASN A 17 27.56 -24.22 1.74
C ASN A 17 27.02 -25.05 0.57
N LEU A 18 26.10 -24.51 -0.21
CA LEU A 18 25.54 -25.18 -1.38
C LEU A 18 26.63 -25.53 -2.43
N TRP A 19 27.53 -24.56 -2.69
CA TRP A 19 28.51 -24.69 -3.76
C TRP A 19 29.82 -25.38 -3.36
N GLU A 20 30.26 -25.22 -2.10
CA GLU A 20 31.59 -25.60 -1.70
C GLU A 20 31.64 -26.85 -0.82
N THR A 21 30.58 -27.12 -0.02
CA THR A 21 30.60 -28.28 0.88
C THR A 21 30.17 -29.57 0.18
N GLN A 22 30.68 -30.72 0.63
CA GLN A 22 30.27 -32.02 0.11
C GLN A 22 28.76 -32.28 0.34
N ALA A 23 28.25 -31.96 1.52
CA ALA A 23 26.82 -32.09 1.83
C ALA A 23 25.96 -31.16 0.97
N GLY A 24 26.39 -29.91 0.77
CA GLY A 24 25.69 -28.95 -0.10
C GLY A 24 25.59 -29.44 -1.54
N LYS A 25 26.69 -29.96 -2.10
CA LYS A 25 26.70 -30.52 -3.46
C LYS A 25 25.87 -31.81 -3.57
N ALA A 26 26.02 -32.75 -2.63
CA ALA A 26 25.34 -34.04 -2.69
C ALA A 26 23.84 -33.96 -2.38
N ILE A 27 23.41 -33.03 -1.56
CA ILE A 27 22.01 -32.91 -1.10
C ILE A 27 21.32 -31.69 -1.70
N GLY A 28 21.84 -30.50 -1.40
CA GLY A 28 21.20 -29.25 -1.77
C GLY A 28 21.19 -29.01 -3.28
N LYS A 29 22.35 -29.13 -3.93
CA LYS A 29 22.48 -28.94 -5.37
C LYS A 29 21.76 -30.02 -6.16
N THR A 30 21.86 -31.28 -5.72
CA THR A 30 21.11 -32.40 -6.33
C THR A 30 19.62 -32.13 -6.31
N TYR A 31 19.08 -31.69 -5.17
CA TYR A 31 17.65 -31.32 -5.09
C TYR A 31 17.25 -30.24 -6.11
N PHE A 32 18.03 -29.15 -6.25
CA PHE A 32 17.74 -28.10 -7.21
C PHE A 32 17.87 -28.59 -8.67
N SER A 33 18.87 -29.44 -8.94
CA SER A 33 19.07 -30.03 -10.26
C SER A 33 17.94 -31.00 -10.65
N GLU A 34 17.48 -31.85 -9.71
CA GLU A 34 16.31 -32.71 -9.91
C GLU A 34 15.03 -31.93 -10.15
N ARG A 35 14.94 -30.73 -9.57
CA ARG A 35 13.87 -29.79 -9.87
C ARG A 35 14.03 -29.08 -11.22
N GLY A 36 15.14 -29.29 -11.92
CA GLY A 36 15.41 -28.70 -13.23
C GLY A 36 15.93 -27.26 -13.17
N PHE A 37 16.40 -26.79 -12.01
CA PHE A 37 17.00 -25.45 -11.91
C PHE A 37 18.43 -25.46 -12.46
N THR A 38 18.75 -24.46 -13.29
CA THR A 38 20.10 -24.26 -13.80
C THR A 38 21.00 -23.60 -12.76
N ASP A 39 22.30 -23.71 -12.94
CA ASP A 39 23.29 -23.08 -12.04
C ASP A 39 23.16 -21.55 -12.08
N GLU A 40 22.81 -20.97 -13.23
CA GLU A 40 22.53 -19.54 -13.39
C GLU A 40 21.33 -19.12 -12.54
N THR A 41 20.24 -19.86 -12.60
CA THR A 41 19.01 -19.60 -11.82
C THR A 41 19.25 -19.73 -10.33
N ILE A 42 20.00 -20.76 -9.90
CA ILE A 42 20.37 -20.97 -8.50
C ILE A 42 21.16 -19.76 -7.97
N LYS A 43 22.06 -19.20 -8.79
CA LYS A 43 22.84 -17.99 -8.45
C LYS A 43 22.00 -16.72 -8.51
N GLU A 44 21.11 -16.57 -9.49
CA GLU A 44 20.24 -15.41 -9.65
C GLU A 44 19.34 -15.20 -8.43
N PHE A 45 18.82 -16.31 -7.87
CA PHE A 45 17.98 -16.30 -6.66
C PHE A 45 18.75 -16.49 -5.37
N ASP A 46 20.09 -16.55 -5.40
CA ASP A 46 20.96 -16.73 -4.23
C ASP A 46 20.59 -17.95 -3.39
N LEU A 47 20.15 -19.04 -4.02
CA LEU A 47 19.69 -20.22 -3.30
C LEU A 47 20.82 -20.84 -2.48
N GLY A 48 20.47 -21.44 -1.34
CA GLY A 48 21.44 -21.93 -0.38
C GLY A 48 21.08 -23.28 0.23
N TYR A 49 22.00 -23.79 1.05
CA TYR A 49 21.80 -25.00 1.84
C TYR A 49 22.29 -24.80 3.27
N ALA A 50 21.45 -25.12 4.24
CA ALA A 50 21.82 -25.16 5.65
C ALA A 50 22.20 -26.59 6.07
N LEU A 51 23.40 -26.75 6.61
CA LEU A 51 23.92 -28.05 7.08
C LEU A 51 23.01 -28.63 8.17
N GLU A 52 23.09 -29.97 8.38
CA GLU A 52 22.30 -30.66 9.39
C GLU A 52 22.77 -30.40 10.82
N ASP A 53 24.01 -29.95 10.98
CA ASP A 53 24.60 -29.66 12.27
C ASP A 53 23.75 -28.65 13.06
N LYS A 54 23.67 -28.86 14.37
CA LYS A 54 22.75 -28.08 15.23
C LYS A 54 23.09 -26.59 15.28
N ASN A 55 24.39 -26.26 15.20
CA ASN A 55 24.90 -24.90 15.45
C ASN A 55 25.95 -24.48 14.40
N ALA A 56 25.97 -25.08 13.22
CA ALA A 56 27.00 -24.81 12.21
C ALA A 56 27.05 -23.33 11.82
N PHE A 57 25.90 -22.77 11.50
CA PHE A 57 25.77 -21.35 11.16
C PHE A 57 26.04 -20.45 12.37
N THR A 58 25.39 -20.71 13.51
CA THR A 58 25.54 -19.92 14.74
C THR A 58 26.99 -19.80 15.16
N ASN A 59 27.71 -20.94 15.23
CA ASN A 59 29.12 -20.96 15.64
C ASN A 59 30.01 -20.17 14.68
N GLU A 60 29.76 -20.29 13.38
CA GLU A 60 30.55 -19.55 12.38
C GLU A 60 30.24 -18.03 12.41
N ALA A 61 28.98 -17.67 12.54
CA ALA A 61 28.58 -16.25 12.65
C ALA A 61 29.19 -15.57 13.90
N LEU A 62 29.20 -16.27 15.03
CA LEU A 62 29.84 -15.75 16.27
C LEU A 62 31.37 -15.59 16.10
N LYS A 63 32.07 -16.51 15.38
CA LYS A 63 33.49 -16.34 15.07
C LYS A 63 33.77 -15.14 14.17
N GLN A 64 32.83 -14.80 13.29
CA GLN A 64 32.93 -13.62 12.41
C GLN A 64 32.55 -12.30 13.13
N GLY A 65 32.25 -12.37 14.43
CA GLY A 65 31.97 -11.19 15.27
C GLY A 65 30.51 -10.75 15.30
N TYR A 66 29.59 -11.52 14.73
CA TYR A 66 28.15 -11.26 14.88
C TYR A 66 27.68 -11.63 16.27
N THR A 67 26.76 -10.87 16.85
CA THR A 67 26.26 -11.11 18.21
C THR A 67 25.07 -12.07 18.21
N LEU A 68 24.96 -12.89 19.26
CA LEU A 68 23.86 -13.82 19.44
C LEU A 68 22.50 -13.13 19.46
N GLU A 69 22.46 -11.90 19.98
CA GLU A 69 21.26 -11.07 20.01
C GLU A 69 20.67 -10.90 18.61
N PHE A 70 21.44 -10.41 17.63
CA PHE A 70 20.96 -10.23 16.26
C PHE A 70 20.68 -11.53 15.53
N LEU A 71 21.44 -12.60 15.82
CA LEU A 71 21.15 -13.94 15.31
C LEU A 71 19.79 -14.47 15.80
N SER A 72 19.43 -14.16 17.04
CA SER A 72 18.13 -14.51 17.62
C SER A 72 17.01 -13.62 17.10
N GLN A 73 17.21 -12.30 17.02
CA GLN A 73 16.22 -11.35 16.53
C GLN A 73 15.85 -11.57 15.06
N THR A 74 16.81 -11.96 14.22
CA THR A 74 16.54 -12.37 12.81
C THR A 74 15.90 -13.75 12.71
N GLY A 75 15.85 -14.51 13.83
CA GLY A 75 15.34 -15.87 13.88
C GLY A 75 16.19 -16.89 13.14
N LEU A 76 17.44 -16.61 12.84
CA LEU A 76 18.40 -17.55 12.27
C LEU A 76 18.87 -18.56 13.32
N THR A 77 18.99 -18.13 14.57
CA THR A 77 19.31 -18.94 15.73
C THR A 77 18.16 -18.96 16.72
N ILE A 78 17.76 -20.15 17.16
CA ILE A 78 16.79 -20.34 18.25
C ILE A 78 17.59 -20.44 19.54
N VAL A 79 17.31 -19.53 20.49
CA VAL A 79 17.96 -19.50 21.80
C VAL A 79 16.94 -19.91 22.86
N ASN A 80 17.21 -21.03 23.54
CA ASN A 80 16.43 -21.53 24.68
C ASN A 80 17.35 -21.77 25.84
N GLU A 81 17.22 -21.01 26.93
CA GLU A 81 18.06 -21.10 28.14
C GLU A 81 19.56 -21.22 27.80
N ASP A 82 20.12 -22.41 27.85
CA ASP A 82 21.52 -22.70 27.56
C ASP A 82 21.77 -23.32 26.16
N ARG A 83 20.73 -23.40 25.31
CA ARG A 83 20.85 -24.06 24.00
C ARG A 83 20.66 -23.08 22.85
N GLN A 84 21.63 -23.11 21.95
CA GLN A 84 21.58 -22.38 20.68
C GLN A 84 21.44 -23.41 19.55
N ILE A 85 20.46 -23.20 18.67
CA ILE A 85 20.16 -24.14 17.59
C ILE A 85 19.85 -23.34 16.32
N ASP A 86 20.50 -23.71 15.22
CA ASP A 86 20.22 -23.17 13.90
C ASP A 86 18.79 -23.50 13.47
N ARG A 87 18.03 -22.50 13.04
CA ARG A 87 16.63 -22.65 12.67
C ARG A 87 16.43 -23.51 11.42
N PHE A 88 17.28 -23.37 10.42
CA PHE A 88 17.07 -23.92 9.08
C PHE A 88 17.85 -25.22 8.79
N ARG A 89 18.26 -25.92 9.78
CA ARG A 89 19.07 -27.15 9.65
C ARG A 89 18.52 -28.15 8.62
N GLY A 90 19.39 -28.72 7.78
CA GLY A 90 19.07 -29.76 6.80
C GLY A 90 18.03 -29.28 5.76
N ARG A 91 18.04 -28.01 5.42
CA ARG A 91 17.08 -27.42 4.48
C ARG A 91 17.76 -26.72 3.32
N VAL A 92 17.15 -26.81 2.15
CA VAL A 92 17.44 -25.87 1.07
C VAL A 92 16.76 -24.56 1.37
N LEU A 93 17.42 -23.43 1.00
CA LEU A 93 17.02 -22.10 1.40
C LEU A 93 16.72 -21.20 0.20
N PHE A 94 15.69 -20.41 0.38
CA PHE A 94 15.18 -19.40 -0.54
C PHE A 94 15.28 -18.05 0.16
N PRO A 95 16.31 -17.22 -0.13
CA PRO A 95 16.43 -15.88 0.45
C PRO A 95 15.25 -15.00 0.03
N ILE A 96 14.64 -14.34 1.01
CA ILE A 96 13.54 -13.41 0.79
C ILE A 96 14.12 -12.00 0.80
N LYS A 97 13.97 -11.28 -0.31
CA LYS A 97 14.54 -9.95 -0.50
C LYS A 97 13.47 -8.86 -0.37
N SER A 98 13.85 -7.73 0.19
CA SER A 98 13.06 -6.50 0.13
C SER A 98 13.01 -5.95 -1.30
N MET A 99 12.13 -4.97 -1.56
CA MET A 99 12.09 -4.28 -2.86
C MET A 99 13.41 -3.62 -3.25
N ALA A 100 14.26 -3.28 -2.26
CA ALA A 100 15.62 -2.74 -2.47
C ALA A 100 16.69 -3.83 -2.73
N GLY A 101 16.33 -5.13 -2.64
CA GLY A 101 17.26 -6.24 -2.85
C GLY A 101 18.02 -6.69 -1.59
N ARG A 102 17.73 -6.10 -0.41
CA ARG A 102 18.34 -6.53 0.86
C ARG A 102 17.66 -7.82 1.33
N VAL A 103 18.44 -8.80 1.79
CA VAL A 103 17.89 -10.04 2.35
C VAL A 103 17.29 -9.76 3.72
N VAL A 104 15.99 -10.00 3.86
CA VAL A 104 15.23 -9.72 5.09
C VAL A 104 14.83 -10.99 5.84
N GLY A 105 14.84 -12.15 5.16
CA GLY A 105 14.49 -13.43 5.75
C GLY A 105 14.73 -14.58 4.79
N PHE A 106 14.31 -15.78 5.19
CA PHE A 106 14.50 -17.01 4.43
C PHE A 106 13.26 -17.88 4.48
N GLY A 107 12.98 -18.56 3.36
CA GLY A 107 12.16 -19.75 3.33
C GLY A 107 13.06 -20.98 3.30
N GLY A 108 12.77 -22.00 4.09
CA GLY A 108 13.56 -23.23 4.16
C GLY A 108 12.71 -24.47 3.90
N ARG A 109 13.02 -25.26 2.88
CA ARG A 109 12.36 -26.53 2.60
C ARG A 109 13.19 -27.70 3.11
N ILE A 110 12.57 -28.59 3.92
CA ILE A 110 13.21 -29.83 4.36
C ILE A 110 13.24 -30.84 3.22
N LEU A 111 14.33 -31.58 3.12
CA LEU A 111 14.50 -32.66 2.17
C LEU A 111 14.29 -34.00 2.90
N GLY A 112 13.34 -34.81 2.44
CA GLY A 112 12.95 -36.08 3.02
C GLY A 112 11.53 -36.10 3.60
N ASP A 113 11.02 -37.33 3.87
CA ASP A 113 9.61 -37.61 4.24
C ASP A 113 9.35 -37.56 5.76
N ASN A 114 10.02 -36.71 6.49
CA ASN A 114 9.78 -36.61 7.93
C ASN A 114 8.43 -35.91 8.21
N LYS A 115 7.36 -36.67 8.33
CA LYS A 115 5.98 -36.22 8.60
C LYS A 115 5.80 -35.39 9.89
N LYS A 116 6.81 -35.38 10.78
CA LYS A 116 6.76 -34.63 12.06
C LYS A 116 7.21 -33.17 11.93
N THR A 117 7.81 -32.78 10.80
CA THR A 117 8.37 -31.45 10.61
C THR A 117 7.68 -30.75 9.44
N ALA A 118 7.36 -29.46 9.56
CA ALA A 118 6.79 -28.69 8.47
C ALA A 118 7.67 -28.74 7.22
N LYS A 119 7.09 -29.06 6.06
CA LYS A 119 7.78 -29.14 4.77
C LYS A 119 8.49 -27.82 4.44
N TYR A 120 7.81 -26.70 4.64
CA TYR A 120 8.35 -25.34 4.52
C TYR A 120 8.36 -24.64 5.87
N LEU A 121 9.43 -23.92 6.14
CA LEU A 121 9.65 -23.12 7.34
C LEU A 121 10.15 -21.75 6.90
N ASN A 122 9.48 -20.69 7.30
CA ASN A 122 9.92 -19.32 7.04
C ASN A 122 10.58 -18.69 8.27
N SER A 123 11.35 -17.62 8.05
CA SER A 123 11.81 -16.74 9.13
C SER A 123 10.62 -16.29 9.97
N PRO A 124 10.78 -16.12 11.30
CA PRO A 124 9.75 -15.53 12.14
C PRO A 124 9.61 -14.04 11.84
N GLU A 125 8.51 -13.44 12.28
CA GLU A 125 8.35 -11.98 12.27
C GLU A 125 9.49 -11.32 13.04
N SER A 126 10.00 -10.22 12.50
CA SER A 126 11.09 -9.44 13.10
C SER A 126 11.00 -7.98 12.65
N GLU A 127 11.85 -7.09 13.16
CA GLU A 127 11.90 -5.69 12.74
C GLU A 127 12.18 -5.50 11.23
N ILE A 128 12.92 -6.44 10.63
CA ILE A 128 13.28 -6.37 9.19
C ILE A 128 12.43 -7.28 8.31
N TYR A 129 11.70 -8.24 8.88
CA TYR A 129 10.90 -9.21 8.14
C TYR A 129 9.45 -9.26 8.64
N HIS A 130 8.55 -8.79 7.82
CA HIS A 130 7.11 -8.94 8.01
C HIS A 130 6.55 -9.76 6.84
N LYS A 131 6.13 -10.98 7.14
CA LYS A 131 5.62 -11.91 6.12
C LYS A 131 4.45 -11.34 5.31
N SER A 132 3.62 -10.52 5.95
CA SER A 132 2.51 -9.82 5.32
C SER A 132 2.90 -8.65 4.41
N LYS A 133 4.17 -8.22 4.42
CA LYS A 133 4.68 -7.04 3.70
C LYS A 133 5.79 -7.36 2.70
N VAL A 134 6.00 -8.63 2.37
CA VAL A 134 7.00 -9.07 1.41
C VAL A 134 6.37 -10.03 0.40
N LEU A 135 6.92 -10.04 -0.81
CA LEU A 135 6.60 -10.99 -1.87
C LEU A 135 7.91 -11.60 -2.36
N TYR A 136 7.95 -12.92 -2.48
CA TYR A 136 9.13 -13.61 -3.02
C TYR A 136 9.24 -13.35 -4.53
N GLY A 137 10.45 -13.12 -4.99
CA GLY A 137 10.74 -12.80 -6.38
C GLY A 137 10.47 -11.35 -6.78
N LEU A 138 9.93 -10.50 -5.89
CA LEU A 138 9.58 -9.12 -6.24
C LEU A 138 10.80 -8.28 -6.66
N TYR A 139 11.94 -8.47 -6.01
CA TYR A 139 13.16 -7.76 -6.37
C TYR A 139 13.63 -8.12 -7.77
N GLU A 140 13.65 -9.39 -8.10
CA GLU A 140 14.03 -9.93 -9.41
C GLU A 140 13.04 -9.51 -10.49
N SER A 141 11.75 -9.44 -10.17
CA SER A 141 10.65 -9.24 -11.12
C SER A 141 10.22 -7.80 -11.33
N LYS A 142 10.57 -6.88 -10.42
CA LYS A 142 10.02 -5.50 -10.40
C LYS A 142 10.16 -4.74 -11.73
N GLN A 143 11.29 -4.89 -12.42
CA GLN A 143 11.52 -4.21 -13.70
C GLN A 143 10.66 -4.82 -14.81
N ALA A 144 10.51 -6.14 -14.83
CA ALA A 144 9.67 -6.83 -15.80
C ALA A 144 8.19 -6.52 -15.56
N ILE A 145 7.74 -6.50 -14.30
CA ILE A 145 6.37 -6.11 -13.93
C ILE A 145 6.04 -4.71 -14.45
N ALA A 146 6.92 -3.75 -14.21
CA ALA A 146 6.70 -2.37 -14.65
C ALA A 146 6.74 -2.22 -16.19
N ARG A 147 7.64 -2.94 -16.87
CA ARG A 147 7.79 -2.90 -18.33
C ARG A 147 6.62 -3.56 -19.06
N GLU A 148 6.15 -4.70 -18.54
CA GLU A 148 5.09 -5.51 -19.14
C GLU A 148 3.69 -5.11 -18.67
N ASP A 149 3.63 -4.15 -17.73
CA ASP A 149 2.41 -3.66 -17.07
C ASP A 149 1.50 -4.80 -16.58
N CYS A 150 2.10 -5.88 -16.09
CA CYS A 150 1.40 -7.06 -15.62
C CYS A 150 2.25 -7.80 -14.58
N CYS A 151 1.60 -8.29 -13.51
CA CYS A 151 2.22 -9.14 -12.50
C CYS A 151 1.51 -10.49 -12.44
N TYR A 152 2.26 -11.57 -12.61
CA TYR A 152 1.79 -12.92 -12.32
C TYR A 152 2.00 -13.25 -10.83
N LEU A 153 0.97 -13.77 -10.19
CA LEU A 153 0.98 -14.14 -8.77
C LEU A 153 0.76 -15.64 -8.62
N VAL A 154 1.72 -16.32 -7.98
CA VAL A 154 1.68 -17.75 -7.64
C VAL A 154 1.77 -17.98 -6.13
N GLU A 155 1.69 -19.24 -5.68
CA GLU A 155 1.72 -19.58 -4.26
C GLU A 155 3.12 -19.84 -3.72
N GLY A 156 3.98 -20.54 -4.47
CA GLY A 156 5.22 -21.11 -3.98
C GLY A 156 6.52 -20.47 -4.49
N TYR A 157 7.60 -20.72 -3.78
CA TYR A 157 8.95 -20.30 -4.16
C TYR A 157 9.40 -20.93 -5.48
N THR A 158 9.15 -22.22 -5.63
CA THR A 158 9.59 -23.01 -6.79
C THR A 158 8.87 -22.60 -8.06
N ASP A 159 7.60 -22.21 -7.95
CA ASP A 159 6.79 -21.74 -9.08
C ASP A 159 7.37 -20.45 -9.66
N VAL A 160 7.73 -19.49 -8.77
CA VAL A 160 8.42 -18.26 -9.19
C VAL A 160 9.72 -18.56 -9.91
N ILE A 161 10.58 -19.40 -9.30
CA ILE A 161 11.91 -19.68 -9.85
C ILE A 161 11.82 -20.39 -11.20
N GLN A 162 10.93 -21.37 -11.32
CA GLN A 162 10.80 -22.16 -12.55
C GLN A 162 10.22 -21.33 -13.69
N MET A 163 9.16 -20.55 -13.41
CA MET A 163 8.59 -19.64 -14.39
C MET A 163 9.60 -18.55 -14.82
N HIS A 164 10.32 -17.99 -13.84
CA HIS A 164 11.35 -17.00 -14.09
C HIS A 164 12.50 -17.58 -14.95
N GLN A 165 12.94 -18.82 -14.67
CA GLN A 165 13.91 -19.53 -15.49
C GLN A 165 13.41 -19.78 -16.92
N ARG A 166 12.13 -20.07 -17.08
CA ARG A 166 11.50 -20.23 -18.42
C ARG A 166 11.45 -18.91 -19.22
N GLY A 167 11.55 -17.77 -18.55
CA GLY A 167 11.54 -16.43 -19.15
C GLY A 167 10.36 -15.55 -18.74
N VAL A 168 9.40 -16.07 -17.95
CA VAL A 168 8.32 -15.26 -17.36
C VAL A 168 8.89 -14.50 -16.17
N LYS A 169 9.44 -13.30 -16.44
CA LYS A 169 10.22 -12.53 -15.47
C LYS A 169 9.36 -11.66 -14.53
N ASN A 170 8.09 -11.45 -14.82
CA ASN A 170 7.16 -10.59 -14.08
C ASN A 170 6.28 -11.39 -13.10
N ILE A 171 6.88 -12.29 -12.33
CA ILE A 171 6.19 -13.25 -11.46
C ILE A 171 6.65 -13.17 -10.00
N VAL A 172 5.70 -13.25 -9.07
CA VAL A 172 5.95 -13.19 -7.61
C VAL A 172 5.09 -14.21 -6.86
N SER A 173 5.47 -14.53 -5.61
CA SER A 173 4.60 -15.35 -4.75
C SER A 173 4.39 -14.77 -3.36
N SER A 174 3.23 -15.13 -2.76
CA SER A 174 2.90 -14.85 -1.36
C SER A 174 3.60 -15.78 -0.37
N SER A 175 4.27 -16.82 -0.88
CA SER A 175 5.17 -17.73 -0.13
C SER A 175 4.52 -18.46 1.05
N GLY A 176 3.40 -19.14 0.79
CA GLY A 176 2.71 -19.98 1.76
C GLY A 176 1.94 -19.20 2.83
N THR A 177 1.52 -17.99 2.51
CA THR A 177 0.52 -17.21 3.25
C THR A 177 -0.64 -16.83 2.36
N ALA A 178 -1.82 -16.64 2.96
CA ALA A 178 -2.89 -15.93 2.26
C ALA A 178 -2.39 -14.53 1.85
N LEU A 179 -2.75 -14.12 0.64
CA LEU A 179 -2.42 -12.80 0.10
C LEU A 179 -2.92 -11.69 1.05
N THR A 180 -2.13 -10.65 1.25
CA THR A 180 -2.46 -9.53 2.14
C THR A 180 -2.62 -8.22 1.37
N GLN A 181 -3.30 -7.25 1.98
CA GLN A 181 -3.44 -5.92 1.38
C GLN A 181 -2.09 -5.22 1.17
N ASP A 182 -1.15 -5.39 2.11
CA ASP A 182 0.18 -4.78 1.98
C ASP A 182 0.99 -5.40 0.83
N GLN A 183 0.87 -6.72 0.62
CA GLN A 183 1.45 -7.40 -0.55
C GLN A 183 0.84 -6.91 -1.87
N ILE A 184 -0.49 -6.72 -1.93
CA ILE A 184 -1.17 -6.17 -3.11
C ILE A 184 -0.67 -4.75 -3.39
N ARG A 185 -0.53 -3.90 -2.37
CA ARG A 185 0.01 -2.54 -2.52
C ARG A 185 1.45 -2.52 -3.06
N LEU A 186 2.28 -3.52 -2.74
CA LEU A 186 3.62 -3.62 -3.34
C LEU A 186 3.54 -3.82 -4.85
N ILE A 187 2.63 -4.68 -5.32
CA ILE A 187 2.40 -4.89 -6.76
C ILE A 187 1.79 -3.63 -7.39
N GLN A 188 0.82 -3.00 -6.73
CA GLN A 188 0.12 -1.81 -7.21
C GLN A 188 1.05 -0.63 -7.50
N ARG A 189 2.18 -0.53 -6.82
CA ARG A 189 3.22 0.48 -7.12
C ARG A 189 3.91 0.27 -8.46
N LEU A 190 3.80 -0.92 -9.04
CA LEU A 190 4.49 -1.30 -10.28
C LEU A 190 3.53 -1.47 -11.45
N THR A 191 2.31 -1.97 -11.20
CA THR A 191 1.28 -2.19 -12.22
C THR A 191 -0.11 -2.21 -11.60
N GLN A 192 -1.13 -1.90 -12.40
CA GLN A 192 -2.55 -2.07 -12.01
C GLN A 192 -3.11 -3.45 -12.39
N ASN A 193 -2.34 -4.30 -13.08
CA ASN A 193 -2.81 -5.54 -13.66
C ASN A 193 -2.17 -6.75 -12.98
N ILE A 194 -3.00 -7.64 -12.41
CA ILE A 194 -2.56 -8.90 -11.79
C ILE A 194 -3.22 -10.07 -12.52
N VAL A 195 -2.44 -11.10 -12.80
CA VAL A 195 -2.94 -12.41 -13.21
C VAL A 195 -2.61 -13.42 -12.12
N VAL A 196 -3.63 -13.94 -11.45
CA VAL A 196 -3.47 -14.98 -10.43
C VAL A 196 -3.39 -16.33 -11.11
N LEU A 197 -2.28 -17.02 -10.92
CA LEU A 197 -2.05 -18.37 -11.41
C LEU A 197 -2.22 -19.33 -10.22
N PHE A 198 -3.04 -20.36 -10.37
CA PHE A 198 -3.26 -21.32 -9.30
C PHE A 198 -3.44 -22.73 -9.82
N ASP A 199 -3.10 -23.69 -8.97
CA ASP A 199 -3.30 -25.09 -9.20
C ASP A 199 -4.80 -25.40 -9.30
N GLY A 200 -5.20 -26.26 -10.20
CA GLY A 200 -6.61 -26.58 -10.48
C GLY A 200 -7.35 -27.33 -9.36
N ASP A 201 -6.85 -27.32 -8.12
CA ASP A 201 -7.49 -27.99 -6.99
C ASP A 201 -8.58 -27.15 -6.29
N ALA A 202 -9.55 -27.83 -5.66
CA ALA A 202 -10.70 -27.18 -5.02
C ALA A 202 -10.36 -26.38 -3.75
N ALA A 203 -9.19 -26.59 -3.14
CA ALA A 203 -8.75 -25.87 -1.94
C ALA A 203 -8.05 -24.55 -2.32
N GLY A 204 -7.16 -24.60 -3.31
CA GLY A 204 -6.52 -23.44 -3.91
C GLY A 204 -7.53 -22.46 -4.49
N LEU A 205 -8.60 -22.99 -5.10
CA LEU A 205 -9.68 -22.21 -5.64
C LEU A 205 -10.37 -21.27 -4.63
N ARG A 206 -10.71 -21.76 -3.43
CA ARG A 206 -11.32 -20.91 -2.39
C ARG A 206 -10.36 -19.87 -1.83
N ALA A 207 -9.08 -20.18 -1.79
CA ALA A 207 -8.03 -19.24 -1.41
C ALA A 207 -7.86 -18.16 -2.48
N ALA A 208 -7.84 -18.54 -3.76
CA ALA A 208 -7.77 -17.64 -4.90
C ALA A 208 -8.94 -16.65 -4.91
N LEU A 209 -10.20 -17.11 -4.71
CA LEU A 209 -11.38 -16.24 -4.67
C LEU A 209 -11.28 -15.15 -3.59
N ARG A 210 -10.76 -15.47 -2.40
CA ARG A 210 -10.53 -14.45 -1.35
C ARG A 210 -9.42 -13.46 -1.73
N GLY A 211 -8.36 -13.95 -2.37
CA GLY A 211 -7.29 -13.10 -2.89
C GLY A 211 -7.78 -12.13 -3.96
N ILE A 212 -8.60 -12.62 -4.89
CA ILE A 212 -9.25 -11.81 -5.95
C ILE A 212 -10.07 -10.67 -5.35
N ASP A 213 -10.91 -10.97 -4.37
CA ASP A 213 -11.73 -9.97 -3.69
C ASP A 213 -10.91 -8.87 -3.01
N MET A 214 -9.74 -9.20 -2.45
CA MET A 214 -8.82 -8.21 -1.88
C MET A 214 -8.13 -7.36 -2.95
N ILE A 215 -7.77 -7.94 -4.09
CA ILE A 215 -7.18 -7.23 -5.23
C ILE A 215 -8.20 -6.23 -5.79
N LEU A 216 -9.45 -6.66 -6.00
CA LEU A 216 -10.54 -5.80 -6.46
C LEU A 216 -10.82 -4.65 -5.50
N ALA A 217 -10.77 -4.89 -4.19
CA ALA A 217 -10.96 -3.87 -3.17
C ALA A 217 -9.85 -2.80 -3.15
N GLN A 218 -8.67 -3.10 -3.70
CA GLN A 218 -7.61 -2.11 -3.92
C GLN A 218 -7.74 -1.37 -5.28
N GLY A 219 -8.79 -1.66 -6.06
CA GLY A 219 -9.03 -1.02 -7.36
C GLY A 219 -8.15 -1.52 -8.50
N MET A 220 -7.54 -2.70 -8.36
CA MET A 220 -6.71 -3.29 -9.39
C MET A 220 -7.50 -4.20 -10.33
N ASN A 221 -7.01 -4.35 -11.55
CA ASN A 221 -7.54 -5.30 -12.52
C ASN A 221 -7.01 -6.70 -12.22
N VAL A 222 -7.90 -7.68 -12.15
CA VAL A 222 -7.51 -9.06 -11.87
C VAL A 222 -8.04 -10.03 -12.91
N LYS A 223 -7.13 -10.83 -13.46
CA LYS A 223 -7.44 -12.02 -14.24
C LYS A 223 -7.01 -13.27 -13.48
N VAL A 224 -7.57 -14.38 -13.87
CA VAL A 224 -7.31 -15.67 -13.24
C VAL A 224 -7.00 -16.69 -14.31
N CYS A 225 -5.93 -17.43 -14.15
CA CYS A 225 -5.55 -18.52 -15.04
C CYS A 225 -5.37 -19.80 -14.20
N SER A 226 -6.16 -20.84 -14.49
CA SER A 226 -5.99 -22.15 -13.88
C SER A 226 -5.24 -23.08 -14.80
N PHE A 227 -4.38 -23.89 -14.23
CA PHE A 227 -3.66 -24.92 -14.94
C PHE A 227 -4.55 -26.15 -15.18
N PRO A 228 -4.23 -27.01 -16.16
CA PRO A 228 -4.89 -28.28 -16.35
C PRO A 228 -4.83 -29.16 -15.09
N GLU A 229 -5.77 -30.09 -14.94
CA GLU A 229 -5.81 -31.00 -13.81
C GLU A 229 -4.51 -31.80 -13.68
N GLY A 230 -3.89 -31.74 -12.49
CA GLY A 230 -2.62 -32.41 -12.19
C GLY A 230 -1.36 -31.63 -12.56
N GLU A 231 -1.49 -30.44 -13.13
CA GLU A 231 -0.39 -29.53 -13.40
C GLU A 231 -0.39 -28.34 -12.45
N ASP A 232 0.81 -27.87 -12.14
CA ASP A 232 1.08 -26.64 -11.38
C ASP A 232 2.01 -25.72 -12.21
N PRO A 233 2.22 -24.46 -11.80
CA PRO A 233 3.09 -23.55 -12.54
C PRO A 233 4.52 -24.08 -12.75
N ASP A 234 5.06 -24.81 -11.78
CA ASP A 234 6.40 -25.42 -11.85
C ASP A 234 6.47 -26.51 -12.93
N SER A 235 5.53 -27.47 -12.91
CA SER A 235 5.48 -28.58 -13.90
C SER A 235 5.20 -28.07 -15.30
N PHE A 236 4.26 -27.12 -15.44
CA PHE A 236 3.90 -26.54 -16.73
C PHE A 236 5.08 -25.81 -17.37
N ALA A 237 5.79 -24.97 -16.62
CA ALA A 237 6.96 -24.26 -17.12
C ALA A 237 8.11 -25.20 -17.53
N LYS A 238 8.23 -26.39 -16.94
CA LYS A 238 9.22 -27.40 -17.34
C LYS A 238 8.87 -28.05 -18.67
N ALA A 239 7.59 -28.34 -18.88
CA ALA A 239 7.13 -29.10 -20.03
C ALA A 239 7.02 -28.26 -21.32
N HIS A 240 6.83 -26.93 -21.19
CA HIS A 240 6.50 -26.06 -22.30
C HIS A 240 7.57 -25.00 -22.58
N SER A 241 7.65 -24.53 -23.82
CA SER A 241 8.48 -23.39 -24.22
C SER A 241 7.90 -22.07 -23.71
N LEU A 242 8.69 -21.00 -23.75
CA LEU A 242 8.21 -19.65 -23.34
C LEU A 242 7.00 -19.19 -24.17
N ASP A 243 7.04 -19.40 -25.48
CA ASP A 243 5.95 -19.01 -26.38
C ASP A 243 4.67 -19.78 -26.07
N GLU A 244 4.76 -21.08 -25.79
CA GLU A 244 3.61 -21.90 -25.38
C GLU A 244 3.04 -21.45 -24.02
N VAL A 245 3.89 -21.08 -23.07
CA VAL A 245 3.45 -20.54 -21.76
C VAL A 245 2.71 -19.21 -21.95
N HIS A 246 3.25 -18.30 -22.76
CA HIS A 246 2.58 -17.03 -23.05
C HIS A 246 1.27 -17.22 -23.81
N GLN A 247 1.25 -18.14 -24.79
CA GLN A 247 0.02 -18.47 -25.51
C GLN A 247 -1.04 -19.06 -24.56
N PHE A 248 -0.62 -19.96 -23.67
CA PHE A 248 -1.52 -20.53 -22.66
C PHE A 248 -2.13 -19.45 -21.76
N PHE A 249 -1.32 -18.50 -21.27
CA PHE A 249 -1.84 -17.38 -20.48
C PHE A 249 -2.79 -16.49 -21.28
N ALA A 250 -2.48 -16.20 -22.55
CA ALA A 250 -3.34 -15.39 -23.40
C ALA A 250 -4.72 -16.04 -23.63
N ASP A 251 -4.74 -17.37 -23.82
CA ASP A 251 -5.96 -18.11 -24.12
C ASP A 251 -6.80 -18.44 -22.88
N ASN A 252 -6.15 -18.60 -21.71
CA ASN A 252 -6.80 -19.14 -20.52
C ASN A 252 -6.95 -18.13 -19.36
N ALA A 253 -6.29 -16.96 -19.41
CA ALA A 253 -6.48 -15.94 -18.40
C ALA A 253 -7.83 -15.24 -18.55
N LYS A 254 -8.79 -15.63 -17.73
CA LYS A 254 -10.16 -15.11 -17.71
C LYS A 254 -10.28 -13.93 -16.75
N ASP A 255 -11.14 -12.97 -17.08
CA ASP A 255 -11.59 -11.98 -16.11
C ASP A 255 -12.25 -12.66 -14.90
N PHE A 256 -12.17 -12.03 -13.73
CA PHE A 256 -12.67 -12.64 -12.49
C PHE A 256 -14.18 -12.96 -12.53
N ILE A 257 -14.99 -12.16 -13.25
CA ILE A 257 -16.43 -12.43 -13.42
C ILE A 257 -16.64 -13.69 -14.25
N GLN A 258 -15.96 -13.79 -15.39
CA GLN A 258 -16.04 -14.98 -16.25
C GLN A 258 -15.55 -16.23 -15.53
N PHE A 259 -14.44 -16.08 -14.79
CA PHE A 259 -13.88 -17.16 -14.01
C PHE A 259 -14.84 -17.63 -12.90
N LYS A 260 -15.32 -16.70 -12.08
CA LYS A 260 -16.25 -17.00 -10.98
C LYS A 260 -17.57 -17.58 -11.49
N ALA A 261 -18.08 -17.05 -12.60
CA ALA A 261 -19.28 -17.58 -13.26
C ALA A 261 -19.06 -19.01 -13.77
N SER A 262 -17.93 -19.30 -14.46
CA SER A 262 -17.65 -20.63 -14.99
C SER A 262 -17.63 -21.70 -13.90
N LEU A 263 -17.03 -21.39 -12.75
CA LEU A 263 -16.95 -22.30 -11.61
C LEU A 263 -18.30 -22.57 -10.97
N LEU A 264 -19.02 -21.51 -10.68
CA LEU A 264 -20.25 -21.59 -9.89
C LEU A 264 -21.44 -22.06 -10.76
N MET A 265 -21.38 -21.87 -12.08
CA MET A 265 -22.38 -22.44 -12.99
C MET A 265 -22.22 -23.96 -13.16
N GLU A 266 -21.03 -24.50 -13.07
CA GLU A 266 -20.81 -25.95 -13.03
C GLU A 266 -21.41 -26.59 -11.75
N GLU A 267 -21.27 -25.94 -10.61
CA GLU A 267 -21.84 -26.40 -9.34
C GLU A 267 -23.35 -26.18 -9.25
N ALA A 268 -23.90 -25.20 -9.97
CA ALA A 268 -25.31 -24.79 -9.91
C ALA A 268 -26.17 -25.38 -11.04
N LYS A 269 -25.67 -26.35 -11.82
CA LYS A 269 -26.45 -27.00 -12.88
C LYS A 269 -27.83 -27.38 -12.37
N ASP A 270 -28.86 -26.68 -12.88
CA ASP A 270 -30.29 -26.92 -12.63
C ASP A 270 -30.85 -26.61 -11.20
N ASP A 271 -30.06 -25.98 -10.31
CA ASP A 271 -30.53 -25.58 -8.97
C ASP A 271 -30.72 -24.05 -8.88
N PRO A 272 -31.97 -23.53 -8.89
CA PRO A 272 -32.23 -22.08 -8.84
C PRO A 272 -31.71 -21.41 -7.56
N VAL A 273 -31.63 -22.14 -6.43
CA VAL A 273 -31.20 -21.64 -5.13
C VAL A 273 -29.68 -21.42 -5.17
N LYS A 274 -28.93 -22.38 -5.72
CA LYS A 274 -27.49 -22.24 -5.90
C LYS A 274 -27.16 -21.13 -6.89
N LYS A 275 -27.91 -21.02 -7.99
CA LYS A 275 -27.75 -19.91 -8.94
C LYS A 275 -27.94 -18.54 -8.27
N ALA A 276 -28.98 -18.40 -7.44
CA ALA A 276 -29.21 -17.16 -6.70
C ALA A 276 -28.11 -16.85 -5.68
N THR A 277 -27.52 -17.86 -5.03
CA THR A 277 -26.39 -17.70 -4.12
C THR A 277 -25.13 -17.24 -4.88
N THR A 278 -24.84 -17.87 -6.00
CA THR A 278 -23.75 -17.48 -6.91
C THR A 278 -23.82 -16.02 -7.33
N ILE A 279 -25.02 -15.57 -7.73
CA ILE A 279 -25.25 -14.17 -8.13
C ILE A 279 -24.98 -13.22 -6.96
N LYS A 280 -25.43 -13.56 -5.75
CA LYS A 280 -25.14 -12.77 -4.55
C LYS A 280 -23.64 -12.67 -4.27
N ASP A 281 -22.90 -13.75 -4.44
CA ASP A 281 -21.44 -13.78 -4.24
C ASP A 281 -20.72 -12.96 -5.31
N MET A 282 -21.21 -12.94 -6.56
CA MET A 282 -20.67 -12.08 -7.61
C MET A 282 -20.92 -10.59 -7.32
N VAL A 283 -22.17 -10.24 -6.95
CA VAL A 283 -22.51 -8.86 -6.54
C VAL A 283 -21.67 -8.41 -5.35
N GLU A 284 -21.38 -9.32 -4.41
CA GLU A 284 -20.53 -9.02 -3.26
C GLU A 284 -19.08 -8.69 -3.66
N SER A 285 -18.51 -9.41 -4.63
CA SER A 285 -17.19 -9.10 -5.17
C SER A 285 -17.18 -7.78 -5.94
N ILE A 286 -18.20 -7.53 -6.78
CA ILE A 286 -18.35 -6.28 -7.52
C ILE A 286 -18.51 -5.09 -6.56
N ALA A 287 -19.23 -5.25 -5.44
CA ALA A 287 -19.42 -4.20 -4.45
C ALA A 287 -18.12 -3.72 -3.80
N LYS A 288 -17.06 -4.54 -3.78
CA LYS A 288 -15.74 -4.22 -3.24
C LYS A 288 -14.93 -3.29 -4.14
N ILE A 289 -15.25 -3.22 -5.43
CA ILE A 289 -14.54 -2.38 -6.40
C ILE A 289 -14.77 -0.89 -6.05
N PRO A 290 -13.71 -0.08 -5.84
CA PRO A 290 -13.88 1.32 -5.45
C PRO A 290 -14.42 2.21 -6.59
N ASP A 291 -14.00 1.96 -7.82
CA ASP A 291 -14.38 2.74 -9.00
C ASP A 291 -15.82 2.45 -9.44
N ALA A 292 -16.61 3.52 -9.64
CA ALA A 292 -18.03 3.42 -9.98
C ALA A 292 -18.26 2.93 -11.41
N ILE A 293 -17.43 3.40 -12.35
CA ILE A 293 -17.54 3.03 -13.77
C ILE A 293 -17.15 1.58 -13.96
N GLN A 294 -16.05 1.17 -13.32
CA GLN A 294 -15.60 -0.22 -13.37
C GLN A 294 -16.67 -1.16 -12.80
N ARG A 295 -17.32 -0.79 -11.68
CA ARG A 295 -18.44 -1.57 -11.13
C ARG A 295 -19.60 -1.71 -12.12
N GLU A 296 -19.96 -0.63 -12.82
CA GLU A 296 -21.04 -0.64 -13.81
C GLU A 296 -20.74 -1.62 -14.96
N VAL A 297 -19.53 -1.55 -15.50
CA VAL A 297 -19.08 -2.48 -16.56
C VAL A 297 -19.13 -3.93 -16.09
N TYR A 298 -18.72 -4.20 -14.85
CA TYR A 298 -18.77 -5.54 -14.29
C TYR A 298 -20.19 -6.01 -13.98
N VAL A 299 -21.12 -5.13 -13.61
CA VAL A 299 -22.55 -5.46 -13.47
C VAL A 299 -23.13 -5.85 -14.82
N GLN A 300 -22.84 -5.10 -15.88
CA GLN A 300 -23.30 -5.43 -17.26
C GLN A 300 -22.75 -6.78 -17.73
N SER A 301 -21.45 -7.02 -17.50
CA SER A 301 -20.83 -8.31 -17.82
C SER A 301 -21.47 -9.47 -17.03
N CYS A 302 -21.71 -9.27 -15.74
CA CYS A 302 -22.38 -10.24 -14.87
C CYS A 302 -23.83 -10.52 -15.33
N ALA A 303 -24.59 -9.48 -15.67
CA ALA A 303 -25.95 -9.58 -16.18
C ALA A 303 -26.03 -10.45 -17.46
N SER A 304 -25.12 -10.18 -18.39
CA SER A 304 -25.01 -10.92 -19.65
C SER A 304 -24.68 -12.41 -19.42
N ILE A 305 -23.68 -12.71 -18.61
CA ILE A 305 -23.22 -14.08 -18.34
C ILE A 305 -24.29 -14.88 -17.57
N MET A 306 -24.90 -14.28 -16.55
CA MET A 306 -25.88 -14.95 -15.69
C MET A 306 -27.31 -14.94 -16.24
N GLN A 307 -27.54 -14.24 -17.36
CA GLN A 307 -28.85 -14.05 -18.00
C GLN A 307 -29.89 -13.46 -17.04
N ILE A 308 -29.53 -12.36 -16.40
CA ILE A 308 -30.37 -11.62 -15.45
C ILE A 308 -30.41 -10.15 -15.85
N SER A 309 -31.52 -9.46 -15.52
CA SER A 309 -31.61 -8.04 -15.80
C SER A 309 -30.61 -7.21 -14.97
N GLU A 310 -30.02 -6.20 -15.56
CA GLU A 310 -29.09 -5.26 -14.90
C GLU A 310 -29.73 -4.58 -13.69
N ASP A 311 -31.03 -4.21 -13.79
CA ASP A 311 -31.77 -3.55 -12.71
C ASP A 311 -31.79 -4.36 -11.40
N VAL A 312 -31.90 -5.69 -11.51
CA VAL A 312 -31.87 -6.60 -10.34
C VAL A 312 -30.50 -6.58 -9.69
N LEU A 313 -29.43 -6.60 -10.50
CA LEU A 313 -28.05 -6.55 -10.00
C LEU A 313 -27.72 -5.19 -9.39
N PHE A 314 -28.13 -4.09 -10.01
CA PHE A 314 -27.97 -2.74 -9.45
C PHE A 314 -28.72 -2.57 -8.13
N SER A 315 -29.94 -3.08 -8.05
CA SER A 315 -30.74 -3.06 -6.80
C SER A 315 -30.06 -3.87 -5.69
N ALA A 316 -29.56 -5.06 -6.00
CA ALA A 316 -28.81 -5.91 -5.07
C ALA A 316 -27.50 -5.23 -4.61
N LEU A 317 -26.78 -4.59 -5.53
CA LEU A 317 -25.56 -3.84 -5.24
C LEU A 317 -25.84 -2.65 -4.30
N ALA A 318 -26.88 -1.88 -4.58
CA ALA A 318 -27.31 -0.75 -3.75
C ALA A 318 -27.69 -1.20 -2.32
N GLN A 319 -28.42 -2.30 -2.18
CA GLN A 319 -28.78 -2.88 -0.87
C GLN A 319 -27.55 -3.33 -0.09
N LYS A 320 -26.56 -3.96 -0.75
CA LYS A 320 -25.31 -4.41 -0.08
C LYS A 320 -24.52 -3.22 0.42
N ARG A 321 -24.36 -2.17 -0.38
CA ARG A 321 -23.63 -0.96 0.02
C ARG A 321 -24.32 -0.23 1.17
N ALA A 322 -25.65 -0.05 1.12
CA ALA A 322 -26.41 0.56 2.20
C ALA A 322 -26.29 -0.23 3.52
N LYS A 323 -26.26 -1.57 3.46
CA LYS A 323 -26.04 -2.43 4.64
C LYS A 323 -24.59 -2.32 5.15
N GLY A 324 -23.60 -2.24 4.28
CA GLY A 324 -22.19 -2.05 4.65
C GLY A 324 -21.98 -0.72 5.39
N GLU A 325 -22.55 0.37 4.87
CA GLU A 325 -22.49 1.70 5.50
C GLU A 325 -23.27 1.74 6.83
N ALA A 326 -24.43 1.07 6.91
CA ALA A 326 -25.23 0.97 8.13
C ALA A 326 -24.52 0.13 9.20
N THR A 327 -23.77 -0.92 8.81
CA THR A 327 -23.00 -1.75 9.74
C THR A 327 -21.79 -0.99 10.26
N GLN A 328 -21.09 -0.22 9.43
CA GLN A 328 -20.02 0.66 9.87
C GLN A 328 -20.51 1.74 10.83
N ARG A 329 -21.70 2.34 10.58
CA ARG A 329 -22.32 3.31 11.51
C ARG A 329 -22.76 2.66 12.81
N LYS A 330 -23.28 1.42 12.81
CA LYS A 330 -23.68 0.70 14.02
C LYS A 330 -22.49 0.24 14.86
N THR A 331 -21.39 -0.13 14.25
CA THR A 331 -20.15 -0.50 14.97
C THR A 331 -19.54 0.72 15.67
N GLN A 332 -19.81 1.93 15.17
CA GLN A 332 -19.40 3.19 15.82
C GLN A 332 -20.37 3.64 16.93
N GLN A 333 -21.62 3.14 16.98
CA GLN A 333 -22.65 3.59 17.94
C GLN A 333 -22.93 2.63 19.11
N SER A 334 -22.36 1.42 19.15
CA SER A 334 -22.61 0.45 20.22
C SER A 334 -21.35 0.15 21.04
N GLN A 335 -20.90 1.13 21.82
CA GLN A 335 -20.11 0.85 23.02
C GLN A 335 -20.68 1.66 24.17
N PRO A 336 -21.15 1.02 25.27
CA PRO A 336 -21.45 1.74 26.50
C PRO A 336 -20.11 2.17 27.13
N GLN A 337 -20.08 3.44 27.54
CA GLN A 337 -18.94 4.04 28.21
C GLN A 337 -18.62 3.30 29.51
N THR A 338 -17.51 2.60 29.54
CA THR A 338 -16.73 2.35 30.73
C THR A 338 -15.29 2.70 30.38
N MET A 339 -14.79 3.75 31.04
CA MET A 339 -13.41 4.19 30.93
C MET A 339 -12.44 3.05 31.30
N GLN A 340 -11.74 2.51 30.33
CA GLN A 340 -10.40 1.95 30.50
C GLN A 340 -9.58 2.34 29.30
N VAL A 341 -8.55 3.15 29.57
CA VAL A 341 -7.54 3.56 28.59
C VAL A 341 -6.74 2.31 28.22
N VAL A 342 -6.99 1.76 27.05
CA VAL A 342 -6.08 0.85 26.36
C VAL A 342 -5.89 1.42 24.95
N GLN A 343 -4.71 1.97 24.72
CA GLN A 343 -4.26 2.35 23.41
C GLN A 343 -4.17 1.08 22.54
N GLN A 344 -5.14 0.88 21.65
CA GLN A 344 -4.96 0.01 20.50
C GLN A 344 -4.88 0.88 19.26
N ALA A 345 -3.70 0.91 18.68
CA ALA A 345 -3.47 1.50 17.36
C ALA A 345 -4.31 0.77 16.31
N THR A 346 -5.37 1.42 15.84
CA THR A 346 -6.03 1.06 14.60
C THR A 346 -5.11 1.47 13.45
N PRO A 347 -4.84 0.62 12.45
CA PRO A 347 -4.23 1.08 11.22
C PRO A 347 -5.28 1.89 10.46
N SER A 348 -5.31 3.19 10.69
CA SER A 348 -5.96 4.13 9.79
C SER A 348 -5.21 4.07 8.46
N LEU A 349 -5.94 3.98 7.35
CA LEU A 349 -5.51 4.56 6.09
C LEU A 349 -5.28 6.05 6.41
N THR A 350 -4.09 6.38 6.85
CA THR A 350 -3.66 7.77 6.92
C THR A 350 -3.44 8.21 5.48
N VAL A 351 -4.51 8.74 4.86
CA VAL A 351 -4.30 9.80 3.88
C VAL A 351 -3.34 10.74 4.61
N ASP A 352 -2.16 10.94 4.06
CA ASP A 352 -1.24 11.92 4.64
C ASP A 352 -1.96 13.26 4.55
N ALA A 353 -2.57 13.65 5.68
CA ALA A 353 -3.40 14.84 5.76
C ALA A 353 -2.59 16.09 5.40
N LEU A 354 -1.30 16.08 5.71
CA LEU A 354 -0.38 17.14 5.34
C LEU A 354 -0.20 17.21 3.81
N TYR A 355 0.03 16.08 3.18
CA TYR A 355 0.15 15.99 1.72
C TYR A 355 -1.09 16.53 1.00
N GLU A 356 -2.29 16.15 1.44
CA GLU A 356 -3.54 16.62 0.80
C GLU A 356 -3.79 18.12 1.06
N LEU A 357 -3.43 18.66 2.23
CA LEU A 357 -3.53 20.09 2.51
C LEU A 357 -2.53 20.91 1.68
N GLU A 358 -1.29 20.46 1.57
CA GLU A 358 -0.29 21.10 0.71
C GLU A 358 -0.69 21.06 -0.77
N LYS A 359 -1.18 19.92 -1.25
CA LYS A 359 -1.73 19.77 -2.60
C LYS A 359 -2.89 20.73 -2.85
N GLN A 360 -3.78 20.90 -1.86
CA GLN A 360 -4.89 21.84 -1.98
C GLN A 360 -4.41 23.28 -2.08
N ILE A 361 -3.37 23.69 -1.35
CA ILE A 361 -2.73 25.00 -1.47
C ILE A 361 -2.20 25.21 -2.89
N ILE A 362 -1.46 24.25 -3.43
CA ILE A 362 -0.94 24.32 -4.81
C ILE A 362 -2.08 24.40 -5.83
N THR A 363 -3.15 23.62 -5.64
CA THR A 363 -4.34 23.64 -6.51
C THR A 363 -5.00 25.03 -6.51
N ILE A 364 -5.19 25.63 -5.33
CA ILE A 364 -5.76 26.98 -5.20
C ILE A 364 -4.89 28.03 -5.89
N LEU A 365 -3.57 27.95 -5.71
CA LEU A 365 -2.63 28.87 -6.37
C LEU A 365 -2.68 28.75 -7.89
N MET A 366 -2.73 27.53 -8.42
CA MET A 366 -2.79 27.31 -9.87
C MET A 366 -4.08 27.81 -10.50
N LEU A 367 -5.22 27.62 -9.84
CA LEU A 367 -6.53 27.94 -10.38
C LEU A 367 -6.94 29.40 -10.11
N TYR A 368 -6.60 29.92 -8.95
CA TYR A 368 -7.12 31.20 -8.46
C TYR A 368 -6.04 32.20 -8.01
N GLY A 369 -4.75 31.87 -8.13
CA GLY A 369 -3.65 32.64 -7.55
C GLY A 369 -3.68 34.14 -7.86
N ASN A 370 -4.03 34.53 -9.10
CA ASN A 370 -4.09 35.95 -9.52
C ASN A 370 -5.40 36.65 -9.17
N ARG A 371 -6.38 35.95 -8.62
CA ARG A 371 -7.70 36.53 -8.31
C ARG A 371 -7.61 37.40 -7.06
N GLU A 372 -8.25 38.55 -7.10
CA GLU A 372 -8.42 39.42 -5.95
C GLU A 372 -9.66 38.99 -5.15
N GLU A 373 -9.47 38.77 -3.85
CA GLU A 373 -10.52 38.39 -2.90
C GLU A 373 -10.47 39.25 -1.64
N VAL A 374 -11.57 39.25 -0.90
CA VAL A 374 -11.66 39.94 0.40
C VAL A 374 -11.50 38.89 1.50
N PHE A 375 -10.45 39.05 2.29
CA PHE A 375 -10.15 38.17 3.42
C PHE A 375 -10.50 38.86 4.73
N GLN A 376 -11.06 38.11 5.68
CA GLN A 376 -11.28 38.60 7.04
C GLN A 376 -10.06 38.26 7.86
N GLU A 377 -9.33 39.27 8.32
CA GLU A 377 -8.19 39.13 9.25
C GLU A 377 -8.61 39.57 10.64
N SER A 378 -8.32 38.72 11.62
CA SER A 378 -8.49 39.09 13.01
C SER A 378 -7.17 39.56 13.58
N ILE A 379 -7.12 40.79 14.01
CA ILE A 379 -5.98 41.40 14.70
C ILE A 379 -6.30 41.40 16.19
N LEU A 380 -5.46 40.74 16.97
CA LEU A 380 -5.57 40.80 18.42
C LEU A 380 -4.91 42.09 18.90
N GLN A 381 -5.70 43.04 19.38
CA GLN A 381 -5.20 44.27 19.97
C GLN A 381 -5.44 44.29 21.48
N PHE A 382 -4.42 44.71 22.23
CA PHE A 382 -4.58 44.92 23.67
C PHE A 382 -5.29 46.27 23.90
N SER A 383 -6.54 46.20 24.32
CA SER A 383 -7.31 47.39 24.67
C SER A 383 -6.78 47.96 25.99
N LYS A 384 -6.30 49.20 25.95
CA LYS A 384 -5.84 49.89 27.17
C LYS A 384 -7.01 50.27 28.11
N GLU A 385 -8.24 50.27 27.61
CA GLU A 385 -9.45 50.64 28.36
C GLU A 385 -10.04 49.45 29.12
N SER A 386 -10.09 48.26 28.49
CA SER A 386 -10.66 47.04 29.11
C SER A 386 -9.64 46.17 29.80
N GLN A 387 -8.33 46.37 29.59
CA GLN A 387 -7.23 45.47 30.01
C GLN A 387 -7.36 44.04 29.49
N GLU A 388 -8.13 43.84 28.45
CA GLU A 388 -8.35 42.55 27.78
C GLU A 388 -7.87 42.61 26.32
N VAL A 389 -7.58 41.44 25.77
CA VAL A 389 -7.24 41.30 24.34
C VAL A 389 -8.54 41.28 23.56
N GLU A 390 -8.81 42.34 22.80
CA GLU A 390 -9.97 42.43 21.89
C GLU A 390 -9.58 41.97 20.49
N GLU A 391 -10.49 41.25 19.84
CA GLU A 391 -10.32 40.78 18.48
C GLU A 391 -11.00 41.77 17.53
N GLU A 392 -10.21 42.51 16.75
CA GLU A 392 -10.72 43.39 15.70
C GLU A 392 -10.68 42.66 14.35
N ILE A 393 -11.84 42.50 13.71
CA ILE A 393 -11.94 41.86 12.40
C ILE A 393 -11.87 42.96 11.32
N THR A 394 -10.80 42.93 10.54
CA THR A 394 -10.59 43.83 9.41
C THR A 394 -10.74 43.09 8.09
N ALA A 395 -11.37 43.71 7.10
CA ALA A 395 -11.49 43.17 5.76
C ALA A 395 -10.30 43.66 4.91
N VAL A 396 -9.45 42.76 4.47
CA VAL A 396 -8.28 43.06 3.65
C VAL A 396 -8.49 42.52 2.24
N LYS A 397 -8.30 43.35 1.24
CA LYS A 397 -8.38 42.97 -0.18
C LYS A 397 -6.98 42.67 -0.68
N ALA A 398 -6.77 41.40 -1.10
CA ALA A 398 -5.48 40.92 -1.58
C ALA A 398 -5.64 39.88 -2.69
N LYS A 399 -4.61 39.69 -3.49
CA LYS A 399 -4.55 38.54 -4.39
C LYS A 399 -4.35 37.23 -3.61
N VAL A 400 -4.94 36.16 -4.10
CA VAL A 400 -4.89 34.84 -3.45
C VAL A 400 -3.44 34.38 -3.21
N TYR A 401 -2.54 34.55 -4.20
CA TYR A 401 -1.14 34.16 -4.04
C TYR A 401 -0.40 34.99 -2.98
N GLU A 402 -0.71 36.30 -2.88
CA GLU A 402 -0.14 37.19 -1.87
C GLU A 402 -0.59 36.78 -0.46
N LYS A 403 -1.89 36.50 -0.31
CA LYS A 403 -2.46 36.07 0.97
C LYS A 403 -1.85 34.77 1.45
N ILE A 404 -1.80 33.74 0.59
CA ILE A 404 -1.22 32.44 0.95
C ILE A 404 0.26 32.58 1.30
N PHE A 405 1.02 33.35 0.52
CA PHE A 405 2.43 33.58 0.78
C PHE A 405 2.66 34.29 2.13
N LEU A 406 1.91 35.37 2.40
CA LEU A 406 2.05 36.10 3.65
C LEU A 406 1.66 35.26 4.88
N ASP A 407 0.58 34.48 4.79
CA ASP A 407 0.17 33.59 5.87
C ASP A 407 1.22 32.53 6.20
N LEU A 408 1.77 31.86 5.16
CA LEU A 408 2.81 30.86 5.36
C LEU A 408 4.12 31.47 5.91
N GLN A 409 4.50 32.66 5.43
CA GLN A 409 5.66 33.38 5.98
C GLN A 409 5.46 33.83 7.41
N GLN A 410 4.28 34.34 7.75
CA GLN A 410 3.96 34.80 9.09
C GLN A 410 3.97 33.66 10.11
N ASP A 411 3.61 32.46 9.68
CA ASP A 411 3.62 31.26 10.47
C ASP A 411 5.00 30.56 10.49
N GLU A 412 5.99 31.04 9.74
CA GLU A 412 7.29 30.39 9.51
C GLU A 412 7.14 28.95 9.00
N VAL A 413 6.10 28.68 8.20
CA VAL A 413 5.77 27.37 7.67
C VAL A 413 6.27 27.22 6.25
N GLU A 414 7.05 26.17 6.02
CA GLU A 414 7.43 25.70 4.68
C GLU A 414 6.68 24.41 4.34
N LEU A 415 6.38 24.20 3.05
CA LEU A 415 5.78 22.96 2.58
C LEU A 415 6.75 21.80 2.76
N ALA A 416 6.28 20.71 3.36
CA ALA A 416 7.11 19.56 3.69
C ALA A 416 7.43 18.69 2.46
N ASN A 417 6.48 18.60 1.51
CA ASN A 417 6.69 17.90 0.25
C ASN A 417 7.59 18.72 -0.68
N GLN A 418 8.71 18.14 -1.11
CA GLN A 418 9.73 18.85 -1.91
C GLN A 418 9.20 19.29 -3.29
N ASP A 419 8.34 18.50 -3.92
CA ASP A 419 7.77 18.83 -5.23
C ASP A 419 6.77 19.98 -5.10
N PHE A 420 5.93 19.96 -4.07
CA PHE A 420 5.01 21.07 -3.79
C PHE A 420 5.76 22.34 -3.40
N LYS A 421 6.82 22.22 -2.61
CA LYS A 421 7.68 23.34 -2.24
C LYS A 421 8.33 23.98 -3.48
N ALA A 422 8.93 23.18 -4.35
CA ALA A 422 9.52 23.65 -5.59
C ALA A 422 8.48 24.33 -6.49
N LEU A 423 7.34 23.70 -6.68
CA LEU A 423 6.26 24.23 -7.50
C LEU A 423 5.68 25.54 -6.92
N PHE A 424 5.55 25.64 -5.59
CA PHE A 424 5.10 26.84 -4.90
C PHE A 424 5.97 28.06 -5.24
N TYR A 425 7.29 27.91 -5.15
CA TYR A 425 8.21 29.02 -5.46
C TYR A 425 8.21 29.39 -6.95
N ILE A 426 8.11 28.41 -7.85
CA ILE A 426 8.00 28.65 -9.29
C ILE A 426 6.71 29.44 -9.61
N LEU A 427 5.57 29.06 -9.00
CA LEU A 427 4.30 29.76 -9.18
C LEU A 427 4.38 31.20 -8.65
N LEU A 428 4.98 31.41 -7.48
CA LEU A 428 5.16 32.76 -6.90
C LEU A 428 6.01 33.65 -7.79
N GLU A 429 7.14 33.14 -8.30
CA GLU A 429 8.00 33.88 -9.22
C GLU A 429 7.25 34.28 -10.49
N GLN A 430 6.43 33.40 -11.04
CA GLN A 430 5.60 33.73 -12.21
C GLN A 430 4.55 34.81 -11.90
N PHE A 431 3.85 34.72 -10.77
CA PHE A 431 2.89 35.75 -10.37
C PHE A 431 3.54 37.11 -10.15
N GLN A 432 4.74 37.13 -9.55
CA GLN A 432 5.48 38.38 -9.29
C GLN A 432 6.05 39.00 -10.56
N THR A 433 6.54 38.18 -11.51
CA THR A 433 7.22 38.68 -12.71
C THR A 433 6.28 38.92 -13.88
N GLN A 434 5.24 38.13 -14.05
CA GLN A 434 4.33 38.17 -15.21
C GLN A 434 2.93 38.67 -14.86
N GLY A 435 2.57 38.82 -13.58
CA GLY A 435 1.28 39.26 -13.09
C GLY A 435 0.15 38.23 -13.27
N GLU A 436 0.35 37.20 -14.07
CA GLU A 436 -0.63 36.13 -14.33
C GLU A 436 0.08 34.79 -14.60
N LEU A 437 -0.59 33.68 -14.29
CA LEU A 437 -0.09 32.33 -14.58
C LEU A 437 -0.42 31.95 -16.02
N LYS A 438 0.59 31.72 -16.85
CA LYS A 438 0.47 31.22 -18.23
C LYS A 438 0.96 29.78 -18.32
N MET A 439 0.04 28.84 -18.42
CA MET A 439 0.36 27.41 -18.47
C MET A 439 1.28 27.05 -19.64
N ASP A 440 1.10 27.70 -20.80
CA ASP A 440 1.95 27.50 -22.00
C ASP A 440 3.43 27.82 -21.75
N LYS A 441 3.71 28.72 -20.81
CA LYS A 441 5.08 29.09 -20.42
C LYS A 441 5.57 28.32 -19.22
N LEU A 442 4.66 27.96 -18.31
CA LEU A 442 4.98 27.20 -17.11
C LEU A 442 5.39 25.76 -17.46
N MET A 443 4.58 25.04 -18.23
CA MET A 443 4.78 23.63 -18.51
C MET A 443 6.17 23.30 -19.12
N PRO A 444 6.71 24.04 -20.10
CA PRO A 444 8.03 23.79 -20.66
C PRO A 444 9.19 24.10 -19.69
N SER A 445 8.96 24.88 -18.63
CA SER A 445 10.00 25.25 -17.65
C SER A 445 10.08 24.27 -16.46
N LEU A 446 9.15 23.34 -16.35
CA LEU A 446 9.08 22.37 -15.27
C LEU A 446 9.87 21.10 -15.60
N SER A 447 10.36 20.42 -14.55
CA SER A 447 10.88 19.05 -14.68
C SER A 447 9.75 18.08 -15.10
N PRO A 448 10.07 16.92 -15.68
CA PRO A 448 9.06 15.92 -16.05
C PRO A 448 8.14 15.50 -14.88
N GLU A 449 8.71 15.40 -13.67
CA GLU A 449 8.00 15.05 -12.44
C GLU A 449 6.98 16.13 -12.08
N LEU A 450 7.42 17.41 -12.03
CA LEU A 450 6.55 18.56 -11.74
C LEU A 450 5.49 18.77 -12.82
N SER A 451 5.83 18.56 -14.10
CA SER A 451 4.85 18.62 -15.21
C SER A 451 3.77 17.56 -15.07
N SER A 452 4.12 16.33 -14.67
CA SER A 452 3.17 15.26 -14.38
C SER A 452 2.26 15.61 -13.20
N LEU A 453 2.83 16.19 -12.14
CA LEU A 453 2.09 16.64 -10.96
C LEU A 453 1.06 17.73 -11.31
N VAL A 454 1.49 18.76 -12.04
CA VAL A 454 0.61 19.86 -12.53
C VAL A 454 -0.52 19.31 -13.41
N SER A 455 -0.20 18.43 -14.35
CA SER A 455 -1.20 17.80 -15.22
C SER A 455 -2.21 16.98 -14.41
N THR A 456 -1.77 16.23 -13.41
CA THR A 456 -2.63 15.45 -12.53
C THR A 456 -3.58 16.33 -11.72
N ILE A 457 -3.10 17.46 -11.19
CA ILE A 457 -3.92 18.41 -10.45
C ILE A 457 -5.01 19.00 -11.37
N LEU A 458 -4.64 19.47 -12.56
CA LEU A 458 -5.59 20.08 -13.51
C LEU A 458 -6.64 19.08 -14.01
N MET A 459 -6.23 17.86 -14.36
CA MET A 459 -7.15 16.81 -14.81
C MET A 459 -8.14 16.38 -13.72
N ASN A 460 -7.72 16.38 -12.46
CA ASN A 460 -8.62 16.07 -11.35
C ASN A 460 -9.69 17.16 -11.15
N GLU A 461 -9.36 18.43 -11.33
CA GLU A 461 -10.36 19.51 -11.22
C GLU A 461 -11.37 19.49 -12.37
N GLU A 462 -10.97 19.12 -13.59
CA GLU A 462 -11.91 18.96 -14.72
C GLU A 462 -12.95 17.84 -14.49
N LYS A 463 -12.60 16.80 -13.74
CA LYS A 463 -13.51 15.70 -13.39
C LYS A 463 -14.63 16.11 -12.42
N TYR A 464 -14.47 17.18 -11.67
CA TYR A 464 -15.43 17.62 -10.64
C TYR A 464 -16.32 18.80 -11.08
N LEU A 465 -16.52 19.01 -12.38
CA LEU A 465 -17.53 19.92 -12.88
C LEU A 465 -18.92 19.45 -12.43
N LEU A 466 -19.55 20.24 -11.55
CA LEU A 466 -20.90 19.99 -11.06
C LEU A 466 -21.89 19.96 -12.23
N HIS A 467 -22.48 18.80 -12.50
CA HIS A 467 -23.56 18.67 -13.46
C HIS A 467 -24.76 19.51 -13.01
N GLN A 468 -25.20 20.47 -13.83
CA GLN A 468 -26.49 21.17 -13.95
C GLN A 468 -27.57 20.86 -12.86
N TRP A 469 -27.17 20.95 -11.58
CA TRP A 469 -28.04 20.74 -10.42
C TRP A 469 -29.12 21.83 -10.31
N ASP A 470 -28.86 22.99 -10.87
CA ASP A 470 -29.79 24.13 -11.08
C ASP A 470 -31.03 23.70 -11.84
N LYS A 471 -30.96 22.77 -12.81
CA LYS A 471 -32.15 22.21 -13.49
C LYS A 471 -33.06 21.39 -12.57
N LYS A 472 -32.55 21.00 -11.39
CA LYS A 472 -33.33 20.29 -10.37
C LYS A 472 -33.70 21.16 -9.16
N ASN A 473 -33.60 22.49 -9.28
CA ASN A 473 -33.79 23.44 -8.19
C ASN A 473 -32.90 23.19 -6.95
N ILE A 474 -31.73 22.60 -7.14
CA ILE A 474 -30.73 22.45 -6.10
C ILE A 474 -29.62 23.46 -6.38
N PHE A 475 -29.64 24.58 -5.67
CA PHE A 475 -28.65 25.63 -5.79
C PHE A 475 -27.43 25.27 -4.93
N VAL A 476 -26.36 24.80 -5.56
CA VAL A 476 -25.05 24.58 -4.92
C VAL A 476 -24.19 25.79 -5.26
N LYS A 477 -23.69 26.50 -4.25
CA LYS A 477 -22.73 27.59 -4.47
C LYS A 477 -21.51 27.06 -5.21
N GLN A 478 -21.14 27.69 -6.30
CA GLN A 478 -19.99 27.30 -7.09
C GLN A 478 -18.70 27.61 -6.31
N ARG A 479 -17.66 26.78 -6.48
CA ARG A 479 -16.34 26.99 -5.83
C ARG A 479 -15.78 28.37 -6.13
N ASP A 480 -16.01 28.88 -7.34
CA ASP A 480 -15.57 30.19 -7.79
C ASP A 480 -16.19 31.36 -7.00
N GLU A 481 -17.31 31.18 -6.33
CA GLU A 481 -17.96 32.19 -5.51
C GLU A 481 -17.43 32.27 -4.08
N GLN A 482 -16.60 31.30 -3.67
CA GLN A 482 -16.13 31.14 -2.27
C GLN A 482 -14.61 30.99 -2.16
N VAL A 483 -13.83 31.51 -3.10
CA VAL A 483 -12.36 31.32 -3.14
C VAL A 483 -11.71 31.88 -1.87
N GLY A 484 -12.09 33.06 -1.40
CA GLY A 484 -11.55 33.64 -0.17
C GLY A 484 -11.80 32.79 1.07
N LEU A 485 -12.99 32.18 1.19
CA LEU A 485 -13.31 31.26 2.27
C LEU A 485 -12.49 29.97 2.15
N MET A 486 -12.38 29.42 0.95
CA MET A 486 -11.60 28.19 0.69
C MET A 486 -10.12 28.37 1.04
N VAL A 487 -9.50 29.50 0.70
CA VAL A 487 -8.13 29.84 1.09
C VAL A 487 -8.01 29.86 2.61
N THR A 488 -8.90 30.59 3.29
CA THR A 488 -8.88 30.73 4.75
C THR A 488 -9.05 29.38 5.46
N GLU A 489 -10.00 28.55 5.03
CA GLU A 489 -10.24 27.22 5.60
C GLU A 489 -9.06 26.28 5.36
N THR A 490 -8.40 26.33 4.20
CA THR A 490 -7.25 25.48 3.89
C THR A 490 -6.05 25.85 4.77
N ILE A 491 -5.74 27.14 4.92
CA ILE A 491 -4.66 27.62 5.79
C ILE A 491 -4.93 27.29 7.26
N LEU A 492 -6.14 27.53 7.76
CA LEU A 492 -6.50 27.16 9.13
C LEU A 492 -6.44 25.64 9.37
N SER A 493 -6.79 24.84 8.36
CA SER A 493 -6.68 23.38 8.45
C SER A 493 -5.21 22.92 8.49
N LEU A 494 -4.34 23.56 7.71
CA LEU A 494 -2.89 23.33 7.77
C LEU A 494 -2.33 23.71 9.15
N ARG A 495 -2.65 24.91 9.66
CA ARG A 495 -2.26 25.36 11.01
C ARG A 495 -2.69 24.35 12.08
N LYS A 496 -3.95 23.90 12.02
CA LYS A 496 -4.46 22.89 12.97
C LYS A 496 -3.67 21.58 12.90
N HIS A 497 -3.36 21.12 11.70
CA HIS A 497 -2.59 19.88 11.51
C HIS A 497 -1.18 20.01 12.08
N LEU A 498 -0.47 21.09 11.77
CA LEU A 498 0.89 21.35 12.27
C LEU A 498 0.94 21.50 13.80
N VAL A 499 -0.06 22.17 14.39
CA VAL A 499 -0.20 22.28 15.84
C VAL A 499 -0.40 20.90 16.48
N ASN A 500 -1.22 20.02 15.88
CA ASN A 500 -1.39 18.66 16.38
C ASN A 500 -0.08 17.85 16.31
N MET A 501 0.65 17.91 15.20
CA MET A 501 1.96 17.26 15.08
C MET A 501 2.95 17.76 16.14
N LYS A 502 2.95 19.08 16.40
CA LYS A 502 3.82 19.65 17.44
C LYS A 502 3.43 19.20 18.85
N ILE A 503 2.13 19.11 19.14
CA ILE A 503 1.65 18.55 20.43
C ILE A 503 2.10 17.10 20.59
N GLU A 504 1.94 16.26 19.55
CA GLU A 504 2.36 14.86 19.58
C GLU A 504 3.87 14.74 19.79
N SER A 505 4.69 15.52 19.09
CA SER A 505 6.15 15.56 19.27
C SER A 505 6.54 15.95 20.70
N LEU A 506 5.93 17.02 21.27
CA LEU A 506 6.21 17.45 22.66
C LEU A 506 5.76 16.40 23.70
N GLN A 507 4.66 15.69 23.43
CA GLN A 507 4.21 14.58 24.29
C GLN A 507 5.16 13.38 24.24
N GLU A 508 5.74 13.07 23.09
CA GLU A 508 6.77 12.04 22.96
C GLU A 508 8.04 12.44 23.71
N GLU A 509 8.46 13.71 23.62
CA GLU A 509 9.59 14.24 24.39
C GLU A 509 9.34 14.17 25.92
N MET A 510 8.12 14.45 26.37
CA MET A 510 7.73 14.32 27.80
C MET A 510 7.76 12.87 28.32
N ASN A 511 7.63 11.87 27.47
CA ASN A 511 7.72 10.47 27.86
C ASN A 511 9.17 9.98 28.04
N ASN A 512 10.17 10.82 27.73
CA ASN A 512 11.59 10.50 27.90
C ASN A 512 12.06 10.85 29.31
N PRO A 513 12.52 9.91 30.17
CA PRO A 513 12.79 10.14 31.58
C PRO A 513 14.06 10.95 31.87
N ALA A 514 14.74 11.51 30.87
CA ALA A 514 16.05 12.14 31.05
C ALA A 514 16.04 13.69 31.07
N GLU A 515 14.90 14.38 30.95
CA GLU A 515 14.85 15.85 30.85
C GLU A 515 13.89 16.51 31.85
N GLU A 516 14.18 17.78 32.24
CA GLU A 516 13.32 18.58 33.11
C GLU A 516 12.03 18.97 32.37
N HIS A 517 10.88 18.44 32.84
CA HIS A 517 9.58 18.53 32.16
C HIS A 517 8.78 19.83 32.38
N GLN A 518 9.26 20.78 33.20
CA GLN A 518 8.44 21.92 33.62
C GLN A 518 8.16 22.93 32.48
N GLY A 519 9.14 23.19 31.60
CA GLY A 519 8.96 24.06 30.43
C GLY A 519 8.12 23.41 29.33
N LEU A 520 8.30 22.11 29.11
CA LEU A 520 7.55 21.35 28.07
C LEU A 520 6.04 21.32 28.34
N LEU A 521 5.63 21.28 29.62
CA LEU A 521 4.21 21.29 29.99
C LEU A 521 3.54 22.64 29.64
N GLU A 522 4.24 23.75 29.88
CA GLU A 522 3.75 25.09 29.50
C GLU A 522 3.61 25.24 27.98
N ASP A 523 4.56 24.73 27.23
CA ASP A 523 4.51 24.71 25.75
C ASP A 523 3.34 23.87 25.26
N VAL A 524 3.14 22.67 25.78
CA VAL A 524 2.01 21.81 25.43
C VAL A 524 0.67 22.49 25.72
N MET A 525 0.53 23.14 26.87
CA MET A 525 -0.70 23.88 27.21
C MET A 525 -0.94 25.06 26.27
N SER A 526 0.10 25.77 25.86
CA SER A 526 0.03 26.88 24.90
C SER A 526 -0.42 26.40 23.51
N TYR A 527 0.12 25.27 23.05
CA TYR A 527 -0.31 24.67 21.78
C TYR A 527 -1.75 24.11 21.86
N TYR A 528 -2.22 23.60 22.98
CA TYR A 528 -3.63 23.23 23.17
C TYR A 528 -4.57 24.44 23.08
N GLN A 529 -4.18 25.58 23.66
CA GLN A 529 -4.96 26.82 23.54
C GLN A 529 -5.03 27.30 22.08
N LEU A 530 -3.88 27.28 21.38
CA LEU A 530 -3.82 27.63 19.95
C LEU A 530 -4.69 26.69 19.10
N ARG A 531 -4.64 25.37 19.35
CA ARG A 531 -5.49 24.38 18.69
C ARG A 531 -6.98 24.69 18.88
N ARG A 532 -7.37 25.04 20.10
CA ARG A 532 -8.76 25.41 20.41
C ARG A 532 -9.20 26.65 19.62
N LEU A 533 -8.37 27.66 19.55
CA LEU A 533 -8.64 28.90 18.85
C LEU A 533 -8.81 28.66 17.33
N VAL A 534 -7.88 27.91 16.72
CA VAL A 534 -7.95 27.53 15.30
C VAL A 534 -9.17 26.67 15.01
N SER A 535 -9.53 25.73 15.89
CA SER A 535 -10.72 24.88 15.72
C SER A 535 -12.03 25.67 15.81
N THR A 536 -12.09 26.67 16.70
CA THR A 536 -13.25 27.58 16.80
C THR A 536 -13.43 28.37 15.52
N LYS A 537 -12.34 28.91 14.92
CA LYS A 537 -12.39 29.63 13.65
C LYS A 537 -12.82 28.75 12.47
N LEU A 538 -12.54 27.45 12.53
CA LEU A 538 -13.01 26.48 11.52
C LEU A 538 -14.45 26.00 11.75
N ASN A 539 -15.14 26.45 12.80
CA ASN A 539 -16.46 25.95 13.22
C ASN A 539 -16.47 24.40 13.36
N ARG A 540 -15.36 23.80 13.77
CA ARG A 540 -15.22 22.35 13.94
C ARG A 540 -15.16 22.02 15.43
N VAL A 541 -15.86 20.95 15.81
CA VAL A 541 -15.81 20.42 17.19
C VAL A 541 -14.40 19.88 17.48
N LEU A 542 -13.92 20.11 18.69
CA LEU A 542 -12.60 19.70 19.19
C LEU A 542 -12.46 18.17 19.32
#